data_9cf6bd9a61b2a97cbe6afee028545f75
#
_entry.id   9cf6bd9a61b2a97cbe6afee028545f75
#
_cell.length_a   1.000
_cell.length_b   1.000
_cell.length_c   1.000
_cell.angle_alpha   90.00
_cell.angle_beta   90.00
_cell.angle_gamma   90.00
#
_symmetry.space_group_name_H-M   'P 1'
#
loop_
_entity.id
_entity.type
_entity.pdbx_description
1 polymer ?
#
loop_
_entity_poly.entity_id
_entity_poly.type
_entity_poly.pdbx_seq_one_letter_code
_entity_poly.pdbx_strand_id
1 'polypeptide(L)'
;MNLGAAHGMPQVEVFHCRRFVDAQAVALAVREQRTVVLQLDHLEPVEAQRVVDFVSGAIHALEGQSERLGETTFLFAPADVLLSNT
;
A
#
# COMPACT_ATOMS: atom_id res chain seq x y z
N MET A 1 2.83 -22.19 6.89
CA MET A 1 4.07 -21.53 6.49
C MET A 1 3.94 -20.95 5.09
N ASN A 2 4.46 -19.79 4.90
CA ASN A 2 4.33 -19.13 3.62
C ASN A 2 5.58 -19.40 2.76
N LEU A 3 5.45 -20.33 1.85
CA LEU A 3 6.55 -20.70 1.01
C LEU A 3 6.97 -19.58 0.07
N GLY A 4 6.01 -18.79 -0.38
CA GLY A 4 6.33 -17.69 -1.26
C GLY A 4 7.30 -16.72 -0.62
N ALA A 5 7.00 -16.33 0.61
CA ALA A 5 7.88 -15.41 1.32
C ALA A 5 9.24 -16.07 1.57
N ALA A 6 9.23 -17.35 1.92
CA ALA A 6 10.49 -18.06 2.20
C ALA A 6 11.36 -18.13 0.96
N HIS A 7 10.78 -18.03 -0.23
CA HIS A 7 11.53 -18.10 -1.46
C HIS A 7 11.69 -16.72 -2.12
N GLY A 8 11.59 -15.67 -1.33
CA GLY A 8 11.84 -14.33 -1.84
C GLY A 8 10.68 -13.69 -2.55
N MET A 9 9.54 -14.34 -2.60
CA MET A 9 8.36 -13.72 -3.18
C MET A 9 7.79 -12.69 -2.20
N PRO A 10 7.39 -11.53 -2.69
CA PRO A 10 6.86 -10.51 -1.80
C PRO A 10 5.53 -10.96 -1.21
N GLN A 11 5.33 -10.62 0.04
CA GLN A 11 4.02 -10.79 0.67
C GLN A 11 3.15 -9.60 0.32
N VAL A 12 1.93 -9.89 -0.05
CA VAL A 12 0.96 -8.85 -0.39
C VAL A 12 -0.17 -8.92 0.62
N GLU A 13 -0.42 -7.79 1.29
CA GLU A 13 -1.51 -7.69 2.25
C GLU A 13 -2.56 -6.75 1.69
N VAL A 14 -3.82 -7.08 1.92
CA VAL A 14 -4.92 -6.23 1.50
C VAL A 14 -5.45 -5.49 2.73
N PHE A 15 -5.45 -4.17 2.66
CA PHE A 15 -5.98 -3.32 3.72
C PHE A 15 -7.25 -2.65 3.23
N HIS A 16 -8.30 -2.75 4.04
CA HIS A 16 -9.53 -2.03 3.79
C HIS A 16 -9.58 -0.84 4.73
N CYS A 17 -9.38 0.34 4.18
CA CYS A 17 -9.31 1.55 4.97
C CYS A 17 -10.73 2.07 5.21
N ARG A 18 -11.13 2.16 6.47
CA ARG A 18 -12.46 2.62 6.82
C ARG A 18 -12.46 3.98 7.49
N ARG A 19 -11.29 4.42 7.96
CA ARG A 19 -11.11 5.71 8.57
C ARG A 19 -9.71 6.19 8.27
N PHE A 20 -9.50 7.49 8.36
CA PHE A 20 -8.18 8.03 8.07
C PHE A 20 -7.09 7.40 8.93
N VAL A 21 -7.40 7.11 10.19
CA VAL A 21 -6.39 6.57 11.11
C VAL A 21 -5.85 5.22 10.61
N ASP A 22 -6.63 4.49 9.81
CA ASP A 22 -6.18 3.21 9.29
C ASP A 22 -5.00 3.37 8.32
N ALA A 23 -4.80 4.58 7.80
CA ALA A 23 -3.72 4.82 6.84
C ALA A 23 -2.34 4.64 7.47
N GLN A 24 -2.24 4.84 8.79
CA GLN A 24 -0.95 4.66 9.46
C GLN A 24 -0.47 3.22 9.36
N ALA A 25 -1.40 2.27 9.45
CA ALA A 25 -1.03 0.86 9.37
C ALA A 25 -0.43 0.53 8.01
N VAL A 26 -0.92 1.17 6.95
CA VAL A 26 -0.41 0.95 5.62
C VAL A 26 1.05 1.41 5.52
N ALA A 27 1.32 2.61 6.00
CA ALA A 27 2.68 3.15 5.97
C ALA A 27 3.64 2.27 6.77
N LEU A 28 3.20 1.81 7.94
CA LEU A 28 4.02 0.94 8.76
C LEU A 28 4.31 -0.40 8.07
N ALA A 29 3.31 -0.95 7.39
CA ALA A 29 3.49 -2.22 6.70
C ALA A 29 4.57 -2.10 5.63
N VAL A 30 4.53 -1.01 4.85
CA VAL A 30 5.53 -0.82 3.81
C VAL A 30 6.90 -0.57 4.42
N ARG A 31 6.96 0.17 5.51
CA ARG A 31 8.24 0.39 6.20
C ARG A 31 8.83 -0.93 6.66
N GLU A 32 7.99 -1.90 6.97
CA GLU A 32 8.41 -3.23 7.39
C GLU A 32 8.60 -4.17 6.20
N GLN A 33 8.75 -3.62 5.00
CA GLN A 33 9.07 -4.37 3.80
C GLN A 33 7.92 -5.24 3.30
N ARG A 34 6.69 -4.81 3.54
CA ARG A 34 5.52 -5.51 3.03
C ARG A 34 4.87 -4.72 1.92
N THR A 35 4.31 -5.43 0.95
CA THR A 35 3.57 -4.82 -0.14
C THR A 35 2.10 -4.81 0.22
N VAL A 36 1.43 -3.69 -0.03
CA VAL A 36 0.05 -3.48 0.41
C VAL A 36 -0.83 -3.12 -0.77
N VAL A 37 -1.98 -3.78 -0.86
CA VAL A 37 -3.07 -3.34 -1.73
C VAL A 37 -4.05 -2.62 -0.83
N LEU A 38 -4.27 -1.34 -1.11
CA LEU A 38 -5.13 -0.49 -0.28
C LEU A 38 -6.46 -0.28 -0.97
N GLN A 39 -7.55 -0.63 -0.28
CA GLN A 39 -8.91 -0.45 -0.76
C GLN A 39 -9.55 0.71 -0.02
N LEU A 40 -10.11 1.65 -0.79
CA LEU A 40 -10.66 2.88 -0.23
C LEU A 40 -12.16 3.02 -0.49
N ASP A 41 -12.81 1.95 -0.91
CA ASP A 41 -14.22 2.03 -1.32
C ASP A 41 -15.19 2.25 -0.15
N HIS A 42 -14.71 2.20 1.08
CA HIS A 42 -15.54 2.48 2.25
C HIS A 42 -15.51 3.95 2.66
N LEU A 43 -14.71 4.76 1.99
CA LEU A 43 -14.54 6.16 2.36
C LEU A 43 -15.23 7.08 1.37
N GLU A 44 -15.69 8.24 1.89
CA GLU A 44 -16.15 9.30 1.02
C GLU A 44 -14.99 9.80 0.17
N PRO A 45 -15.25 10.31 -1.03
CA PRO A 45 -14.17 10.71 -1.93
C PRO A 45 -13.15 11.68 -1.33
N VAL A 46 -13.61 12.65 -0.54
CA VAL A 46 -12.69 13.60 0.08
C VAL A 46 -11.78 12.90 1.09
N GLU A 47 -12.36 12.02 1.88
CA GLU A 47 -11.59 11.28 2.87
C GLU A 47 -10.61 10.33 2.18
N ALA A 48 -11.08 9.66 1.13
CA ALA A 48 -10.22 8.76 0.38
C ALA A 48 -9.01 9.49 -0.18
N GLN A 49 -9.22 10.70 -0.72
CA GLN A 49 -8.11 11.48 -1.27
C GLN A 49 -7.10 11.85 -0.20
N ARG A 50 -7.58 12.17 1.00
CA ARG A 50 -6.69 12.50 2.11
C ARG A 50 -5.84 11.31 2.50
N VAL A 51 -6.43 10.12 2.50
CA VAL A 51 -5.68 8.90 2.81
C VAL A 51 -4.62 8.65 1.74
N VAL A 52 -4.99 8.78 0.46
CA VAL A 52 -4.04 8.57 -0.63
C VAL A 52 -2.89 9.55 -0.52
N ASP A 53 -3.19 10.82 -0.24
CA ASP A 53 -2.15 11.84 -0.13
C ASP A 53 -1.20 11.51 1.02
N PHE A 54 -1.74 11.11 2.15
CA PHE A 54 -0.91 10.78 3.31
C PHE A 54 -0.03 9.57 3.04
N VAL A 55 -0.63 8.49 2.55
CA VAL A 55 0.13 7.26 2.32
C VAL A 55 1.16 7.46 1.22
N SER A 56 0.77 8.13 0.14
CA SER A 56 1.71 8.38 -0.96
C SER A 56 2.90 9.18 -0.50
N GLY A 57 2.68 10.19 0.34
CA GLY A 57 3.78 10.96 0.89
C GLY A 57 4.70 10.13 1.75
N ALA A 58 4.11 9.28 2.60
CA ALA A 58 4.90 8.41 3.46
C ALA A 58 5.71 7.41 2.64
N ILE A 59 5.09 6.83 1.61
CA ILE A 59 5.76 5.86 0.76
C ILE A 59 6.90 6.53 -0.01
N HIS A 60 6.66 7.75 -0.47
CA HIS A 60 7.70 8.51 -1.15
C HIS A 60 8.88 8.77 -0.23
N ALA A 61 8.61 9.12 1.03
CA ALA A 61 9.67 9.35 2.01
C ALA A 61 10.49 8.10 2.29
N LEU A 62 9.87 6.93 2.15
CA LEU A 62 10.54 5.65 2.32
C LEU A 62 11.21 5.19 1.02
N GLU A 63 11.15 6.00 -0.02
CA GLU A 63 11.64 5.67 -1.35
C GLU A 63 10.95 4.43 -1.92
N GLY A 64 9.70 4.23 -1.50
CA GLY A 64 8.92 3.11 -2.00
C GLY A 64 8.24 3.43 -3.31
N GLN A 65 7.35 2.55 -3.70
CA GLN A 65 6.67 2.62 -4.99
C GLN A 65 5.17 2.61 -4.78
N SER A 66 4.45 3.29 -5.67
CA SER A 66 3.00 3.28 -5.63
C SER A 66 2.46 3.15 -7.03
N GLU A 67 1.30 2.50 -7.12
CA GLU A 67 0.63 2.29 -8.39
C GLU A 67 -0.87 2.30 -8.17
N ARG A 68 -1.58 3.02 -9.00
CA ARG A 68 -3.04 3.03 -8.92
C ARG A 68 -3.58 1.88 -9.74
N LEU A 69 -4.35 1.00 -9.10
CA LEU A 69 -4.92 -0.16 -9.76
C LEU A 69 -6.35 0.07 -10.22
N GLY A 70 -7.03 1.03 -9.64
CA GLY A 70 -8.41 1.33 -9.99
C GLY A 70 -8.80 2.65 -9.34
N GLU A 71 -10.11 2.95 -9.35
CA GLU A 71 -10.57 4.21 -8.77
C GLU A 71 -10.32 4.30 -7.28
N THR A 72 -10.48 3.19 -6.58
CA THR A 72 -10.36 3.15 -5.12
C THR A 72 -9.34 2.13 -4.64
N THR A 73 -8.47 1.67 -5.52
CA THR A 73 -7.51 0.62 -5.19
C THR A 73 -6.11 1.06 -5.58
N PHE A 74 -5.19 0.96 -4.62
CA PHE A 74 -3.80 1.35 -4.82
C PHE A 74 -2.87 0.27 -4.35
N LEU A 75 -1.71 0.19 -4.97
CA LEU A 75 -0.64 -0.73 -4.57
C LEU A 75 0.52 0.10 -4.06
N PHE A 76 1.02 -0.27 -2.89
CA PHE A 76 2.21 0.37 -2.30
C PHE A 76 3.23 -0.69 -1.96
N ALA A 77 4.49 -0.42 -2.27
CA ALA A 77 5.53 -1.42 -2.08
C ALA A 77 6.84 -0.76 -1.63
N PRO A 78 7.70 -1.51 -0.95
CA PRO A 78 9.01 -1.00 -0.57
C PRO A 78 9.90 -0.79 -1.80
N ALA A 79 11.01 -0.10 -1.58
CA ALA A 79 11.90 0.29 -2.66
C ALA A 79 12.48 -0.91 -3.41
N ASP A 80 12.70 -2.02 -2.69
CA ASP A 80 13.37 -3.17 -3.28
C ASP A 80 12.43 -4.16 -3.96
N VAL A 81 11.14 -3.85 -3.99
CA VAL A 81 10.17 -4.67 -4.70
C VAL A 81 10.03 -4.13 -6.11
N LEU A 82 10.11 -5.03 -7.10
CA LEU A 82 10.00 -4.61 -8.48
C LEU A 82 8.55 -4.63 -8.93
N LEU A 83 8.00 -3.45 -9.20
CA LEU A 83 6.64 -3.33 -9.72
C LEU A 83 6.73 -3.20 -11.23
N SER A 84 6.95 -4.31 -11.88
CA SER A 84 7.09 -4.30 -13.33
C SER A 84 5.84 -4.86 -13.97
N ASN A 85 5.39 -4.20 -15.03
CA ASN A 85 4.25 -4.66 -15.78
C ASN A 85 4.62 -5.01 -17.22
N THR A 86 5.88 -5.20 -17.47
CA THR A 86 6.35 -5.59 -18.80
C THR A 86 6.60 -7.07 -18.91
#